data_5090d05d0552984e1f10353d248dbb09
#
_entry.id   5090d05d0552984e1f10353d248dbb09
#
_cell.length_a   1.000
_cell.length_b   1.000
_cell.length_c   1.000
_cell.angle_alpha   90.00
_cell.angle_beta   90.00
_cell.angle_gamma   90.00
#
_symmetry.space_group_name_H-M   'P 1'
#
loop_
_entity.id
_entity.type
_entity.pdbx_description
1 polymer ?
#
loop_
_entity_poly.entity_id
_entity_poly.type
_entity_poly.pdbx_seq_one_letter_code
_entity_poly.pdbx_strand_id
1 'polypeptide(L)'
;MIQNPKPFFSVLIAALLLCSALHANAQSGGKASEQAGAILFRDKGCAYCHGVGGIGGKKAPSLVDIRKNKLWAPQKITSQILDGGQKMPPFRDSLTDEEVAQLVAYLRAKDRPIPPPSDTPPPPPQ
;
A
#
# COMPACT_ATOMS: atom_id res chain seq x y z
N MET A 1 -20.36 5.42 55.94
CA MET A 1 -20.29 4.09 55.27
C MET A 1 -19.87 4.33 53.82
N ILE A 2 -18.62 4.10 53.49
CA ILE A 2 -18.10 4.24 52.14
C ILE A 2 -18.32 2.91 51.42
N GLN A 3 -19.28 2.88 50.48
CA GLN A 3 -19.51 1.68 49.67
C GLN A 3 -18.40 1.53 48.65
N ASN A 4 -17.64 0.43 48.75
CA ASN A 4 -16.62 0.04 47.76
C ASN A 4 -17.29 -0.16 46.39
N PRO A 5 -16.78 0.45 45.31
CA PRO A 5 -17.27 0.15 43.98
C PRO A 5 -16.94 -1.30 43.62
N LYS A 6 -17.97 -2.00 43.17
CA LYS A 6 -17.91 -3.44 42.84
C LYS A 6 -16.82 -3.71 41.78
N PRO A 7 -16.06 -4.82 41.89
CA PRO A 7 -14.90 -5.11 41.02
C PRO A 7 -15.24 -5.26 39.53
N PHE A 8 -16.50 -5.41 39.18
CA PHE A 8 -16.97 -5.48 37.79
C PHE A 8 -16.73 -4.22 36.97
N PHE A 9 -16.70 -3.03 37.60
CA PHE A 9 -16.48 -1.77 36.89
C PHE A 9 -15.02 -1.61 36.47
N SER A 10 -14.08 -2.11 37.27
CA SER A 10 -12.64 -2.05 36.95
C SER A 10 -12.25 -2.99 35.80
N VAL A 11 -12.90 -4.15 35.69
CA VAL A 11 -12.62 -5.12 34.60
C VAL A 11 -13.14 -4.60 33.26
N LEU A 12 -14.30 -3.93 33.24
CA LEU A 12 -14.85 -3.33 32.02
C LEU A 12 -13.98 -2.19 31.45
N ILE A 13 -13.41 -1.35 32.32
CA ILE A 13 -12.52 -0.26 31.88
C ILE A 13 -11.21 -0.80 31.32
N ALA A 14 -10.64 -1.85 31.94
CA ALA A 14 -9.41 -2.48 31.44
C ALA A 14 -9.62 -3.15 30.07
N ALA A 15 -10.76 -3.79 29.84
CA ALA A 15 -11.08 -4.39 28.53
C ALA A 15 -11.26 -3.36 27.42
N LEU A 16 -11.85 -2.19 27.71
CA LEU A 16 -12.00 -1.10 26.76
C LEU A 16 -10.66 -0.45 26.38
N LEU A 17 -9.72 -0.33 27.32
CA LEU A 17 -8.39 0.23 27.04
C LEU A 17 -7.52 -0.72 26.20
N LEU A 18 -7.62 -2.05 26.39
CA LEU A 18 -6.91 -3.02 25.56
C LEU A 18 -7.42 -3.03 24.10
N CYS A 19 -8.72 -2.87 23.89
CA CYS A 19 -9.29 -2.85 22.55
C CYS A 19 -8.81 -1.65 21.72
N SER A 20 -8.59 -0.50 22.36
CA SER A 20 -8.11 0.72 21.71
C SER A 20 -6.66 0.60 21.20
N ALA A 21 -5.79 -0.13 21.90
CA ALA A 21 -4.40 -0.32 21.52
C ALA A 21 -4.23 -1.20 20.26
N LEU A 22 -5.12 -2.17 20.05
CA LEU A 22 -5.09 -3.04 18.86
C LEU A 22 -5.46 -2.32 17.57
N HIS A 23 -6.32 -1.29 17.63
CA HIS A 23 -6.71 -0.50 16.44
C HIS A 23 -5.62 0.45 15.96
N ALA A 24 -4.79 0.98 16.86
CA ALA A 24 -3.69 1.88 16.50
C ALA A 24 -2.59 1.16 15.70
N ASN A 25 -2.32 -0.12 16.00
CA ASN A 25 -1.31 -0.92 15.30
C ASN A 25 -1.72 -1.28 13.86
N ALA A 26 -3.01 -1.48 13.59
CA ALA A 26 -3.49 -1.80 12.25
C ALA A 26 -3.36 -0.60 11.29
N GLN A 27 -3.51 0.62 11.78
CA GLN A 27 -3.39 1.84 10.98
C GLN A 27 -1.94 2.20 10.63
N SER A 28 -1.00 1.94 11.54
CA SER A 28 0.43 2.15 11.28
C SER A 28 0.97 1.16 10.26
N GLY A 29 0.52 -0.11 10.28
CA GLY A 29 0.88 -1.12 9.30
C GLY A 29 0.43 -0.76 7.88
N GLY A 30 -0.76 -0.19 7.71
CA GLY A 30 -1.27 0.26 6.42
C GLY A 30 -0.42 1.35 5.78
N LYS A 31 -0.08 2.40 6.54
CA LYS A 31 0.77 3.50 6.06
C LYS A 31 2.21 3.06 5.75
N ALA A 32 2.76 2.16 6.56
CA ALA A 32 4.09 1.59 6.29
C ALA A 32 4.10 0.80 4.97
N SER A 33 3.08 0.00 4.70
CA SER A 33 2.94 -0.72 3.43
C SER A 33 2.75 0.21 2.24
N GLU A 34 1.97 1.29 2.38
CA GLU A 34 1.82 2.31 1.34
C GLU A 34 3.15 3.00 1.02
N GLN A 35 3.94 3.33 2.05
CA GLN A 35 5.26 3.93 1.88
C GLN A 35 6.26 2.97 1.22
N ALA A 36 6.30 1.71 1.65
CA ALA A 36 7.11 0.68 1.02
C ALA A 36 6.72 0.47 -0.45
N GLY A 37 5.42 0.43 -0.75
CA GLY A 37 4.91 0.34 -2.10
C GLY A 37 5.29 1.54 -2.98
N ALA A 38 5.34 2.76 -2.43
CA ALA A 38 5.81 3.94 -3.15
C ALA A 38 7.29 3.82 -3.56
N ILE A 39 8.12 3.30 -2.67
CA ILE A 39 9.54 3.03 -2.92
C ILE A 39 9.67 1.96 -4.02
N LEU A 40 8.96 0.85 -3.89
CA LEU A 40 8.95 -0.22 -4.88
C LEU A 40 8.47 0.27 -6.25
N PHE A 41 7.42 1.08 -6.32
CA PHE A 41 6.89 1.65 -7.55
C PHE A 41 7.94 2.47 -8.31
N ARG A 42 8.80 3.18 -7.59
CA ARG A 42 9.96 3.88 -8.15
C ARG A 42 11.06 2.90 -8.55
N ASP A 43 11.52 2.06 -7.61
CA ASP A 43 12.76 1.28 -7.74
C ASP A 43 12.62 0.08 -8.69
N LYS A 44 11.42 -0.49 -8.81
CA LYS A 44 11.12 -1.56 -9.79
C LYS A 44 10.75 -1.01 -11.17
N GLY A 45 10.86 0.31 -11.39
CA GLY A 45 10.71 0.94 -12.70
C GLY A 45 9.26 1.17 -13.16
N CYS A 46 8.25 0.95 -12.30
CA CYS A 46 6.84 1.17 -12.65
C CYS A 46 6.60 2.64 -13.07
N ALA A 47 7.24 3.58 -12.38
CA ALA A 47 7.15 5.01 -12.64
C ALA A 47 7.67 5.40 -14.04
N TYR A 48 8.55 4.61 -14.65
CA TYR A 48 9.08 4.87 -15.99
C TYR A 48 7.99 4.86 -17.07
N CYS A 49 7.01 3.98 -16.93
CA CYS A 49 5.88 3.90 -17.85
C CYS A 49 4.65 4.64 -17.32
N HIS A 50 4.33 4.45 -16.04
CA HIS A 50 3.10 5.01 -15.42
C HIS A 50 3.26 6.43 -14.88
N GLY A 51 4.45 7.02 -14.97
CA GLY A 51 4.75 8.34 -14.43
C GLY A 51 4.96 8.32 -12.90
N VAL A 52 5.65 9.34 -12.39
CA VAL A 52 5.84 9.53 -10.94
C VAL A 52 4.48 9.61 -10.26
N GLY A 53 4.29 8.88 -9.17
CA GLY A 53 2.99 8.82 -8.50
C GLY A 53 1.88 8.09 -9.28
N GLY A 54 2.19 7.52 -10.44
CA GLY A 54 1.22 6.83 -11.28
C GLY A 54 0.29 7.79 -12.05
N ILE A 55 0.72 9.02 -12.33
CA ILE A 55 -0.10 10.01 -13.04
C ILE A 55 -0.34 9.67 -14.52
N GLY A 56 0.36 8.67 -15.04
CA GLY A 56 0.30 8.27 -16.43
C GLY A 56 1.30 8.99 -17.30
N GLY A 57 1.34 8.62 -18.57
CA GLY A 57 2.24 9.20 -19.56
C GLY A 57 1.98 8.64 -20.95
N LYS A 58 2.90 8.90 -21.88
CA LYS A 58 2.79 8.39 -23.25
C LYS A 58 2.91 6.86 -23.36
N LYS A 59 3.54 6.20 -22.37
CA LYS A 59 3.84 4.77 -22.39
C LYS A 59 2.77 3.91 -21.75
N ALA A 60 2.13 4.41 -20.67
CA ALA A 60 1.12 3.68 -19.91
C ALA A 60 0.04 4.62 -19.35
N PRO A 61 -1.16 4.08 -19.05
CA PRO A 61 -2.26 4.89 -18.55
C PRO A 61 -2.02 5.39 -17.13
N SER A 62 -2.77 6.42 -16.75
CA SER A 62 -2.85 6.92 -15.37
C SER A 62 -3.43 5.86 -14.43
N LEU A 63 -2.85 5.77 -13.25
CA LEU A 63 -3.29 4.92 -12.15
C LEU A 63 -3.89 5.73 -10.99
N VAL A 64 -4.06 7.06 -11.14
CA VAL A 64 -4.48 7.96 -10.05
C VAL A 64 -5.83 7.55 -9.46
N ASP A 65 -6.78 7.18 -10.30
CA ASP A 65 -8.14 6.82 -9.87
C ASP A 65 -8.38 5.30 -9.77
N ILE A 66 -7.32 4.49 -9.86
CA ILE A 66 -7.46 3.03 -9.88
C ILE A 66 -8.19 2.50 -8.63
N ARG A 67 -8.03 3.13 -7.46
CA ARG A 67 -8.72 2.72 -6.24
C ARG A 67 -10.24 2.95 -6.28
N LYS A 68 -10.71 3.92 -7.07
CA LYS A 68 -12.13 4.24 -7.23
C LYS A 68 -12.80 3.34 -8.26
N ASN A 69 -12.02 2.74 -9.13
CA ASN A 69 -12.53 1.87 -10.18
C ASN A 69 -12.81 0.47 -9.63
N LYS A 70 -14.09 0.08 -9.59
CA LYS A 70 -14.54 -1.20 -9.06
C LYS A 70 -14.01 -2.41 -9.85
N LEU A 71 -13.65 -2.23 -11.12
CA LEU A 71 -13.07 -3.28 -11.96
C LEU A 71 -11.62 -3.60 -11.57
N TRP A 72 -10.96 -2.69 -10.85
CA TRP A 72 -9.60 -2.83 -10.37
C TRP A 72 -9.55 -3.11 -8.87
N ALA A 73 -10.25 -4.18 -8.47
CA ALA A 73 -10.11 -4.72 -7.11
C ALA A 73 -8.66 -5.14 -6.82
N PRO A 74 -8.24 -5.26 -5.54
CA PRO A 74 -6.87 -5.64 -5.18
C PRO A 74 -6.35 -6.86 -5.93
N GLN A 75 -7.15 -7.91 -6.05
CA GLN A 75 -6.79 -9.16 -6.74
C GLN A 75 -6.51 -8.94 -8.23
N LYS A 76 -7.29 -8.06 -8.88
CA LYS A 76 -7.07 -7.72 -10.30
C LYS A 76 -5.78 -6.93 -10.49
N ILE A 77 -5.45 -6.03 -9.58
CA ILE A 77 -4.18 -5.29 -9.60
C ILE A 77 -3.02 -6.26 -9.40
N THR A 78 -3.12 -7.17 -8.43
CA THR A 78 -2.13 -8.23 -8.17
C THR A 78 -1.87 -9.05 -9.43
N SER A 79 -2.91 -9.61 -10.05
CA SER A 79 -2.76 -10.39 -11.29
C SER A 79 -2.13 -9.57 -12.41
N GLN A 80 -2.55 -8.31 -12.59
CA GLN A 80 -1.97 -7.44 -13.62
C GLN A 80 -0.47 -7.18 -13.41
N ILE A 81 -0.03 -7.01 -12.17
CA ILE A 81 1.40 -6.83 -11.85
C ILE A 81 2.15 -8.13 -12.14
N LEU A 82 1.65 -9.26 -11.66
CA LEU A 82 2.33 -10.55 -11.79
C LEU A 82 2.41 -11.03 -13.24
N ASP A 83 1.31 -10.93 -13.97
CA ASP A 83 1.15 -11.52 -15.30
C ASP A 83 1.47 -10.54 -16.44
N GLY A 84 1.50 -9.23 -16.11
CA GLY A 84 1.72 -8.21 -17.12
C GLY A 84 0.54 -8.00 -18.08
N GLY A 85 0.84 -7.49 -19.27
CA GLY A 85 -0.12 -7.24 -20.33
C GLY A 85 0.58 -6.94 -21.65
N GLN A 86 -0.14 -6.45 -22.67
CA GLN A 86 0.43 -6.22 -24.01
C GLN A 86 1.72 -5.38 -24.01
N LYS A 87 1.80 -4.37 -23.14
CA LYS A 87 2.95 -3.45 -23.05
C LYS A 87 3.56 -3.41 -21.65
N MET A 88 2.95 -4.10 -20.69
CA MET A 88 3.42 -4.19 -19.31
C MET A 88 4.12 -5.53 -19.13
N PRO A 89 5.41 -5.56 -18.77
CA PRO A 89 6.10 -6.81 -18.51
C PRO A 89 5.52 -7.53 -17.30
N PRO A 90 5.63 -8.87 -17.22
CA PRO A 90 5.30 -9.62 -16.01
C PRO A 90 6.37 -9.43 -14.95
N PHE A 91 5.95 -9.35 -13.68
CA PHE A 91 6.85 -9.18 -12.54
C PHE A 91 6.87 -10.39 -11.59
N ARG A 92 6.31 -11.52 -12.00
CA ARG A 92 6.18 -12.73 -11.16
C ARG A 92 7.51 -13.22 -10.61
N ASP A 93 8.57 -13.18 -11.40
CA ASP A 93 9.89 -13.67 -11.02
C ASP A 93 10.78 -12.60 -10.35
N SER A 94 10.30 -11.34 -10.27
CA SER A 94 11.08 -10.21 -9.77
C SER A 94 10.49 -9.51 -8.54
N LEU A 95 9.32 -9.94 -8.09
CA LEU A 95 8.63 -9.44 -6.92
C LEU A 95 8.22 -10.59 -6.00
N THR A 96 8.38 -10.40 -4.70
CA THR A 96 7.79 -11.27 -3.70
C THR A 96 6.30 -10.97 -3.50
N ASP A 97 5.56 -11.89 -2.91
CA ASP A 97 4.12 -11.67 -2.58
C ASP A 97 3.93 -10.45 -1.67
N GLU A 98 4.86 -10.22 -0.74
CA GLU A 98 4.83 -9.05 0.13
C GLU A 98 5.05 -7.75 -0.65
N GLU A 99 6.03 -7.69 -1.54
CA GLU A 99 6.27 -6.53 -2.41
C GLU A 99 5.06 -6.22 -3.29
N VAL A 100 4.40 -7.24 -3.82
CA VAL A 100 3.15 -7.07 -4.58
C VAL A 100 2.03 -6.51 -3.70
N ALA A 101 1.87 -7.02 -2.48
CA ALA A 101 0.88 -6.50 -1.53
C ALA A 101 1.15 -5.03 -1.16
N GLN A 102 2.40 -4.63 -0.98
CA GLN A 102 2.83 -3.26 -0.73
C GLN A 102 2.54 -2.35 -1.94
N LEU A 103 2.81 -2.80 -3.16
CA LEU A 103 2.46 -2.07 -4.39
C LEU A 103 0.94 -1.88 -4.51
N VAL A 104 0.15 -2.91 -4.21
CA VAL A 104 -1.32 -2.82 -4.21
C VAL A 104 -1.80 -1.82 -3.15
N ALA A 105 -1.23 -1.85 -1.94
CA ALA A 105 -1.55 -0.89 -0.89
C ALA A 105 -1.27 0.55 -1.35
N TYR A 106 -0.11 0.82 -1.92
CA TYR A 106 0.26 2.12 -2.48
C TYR A 106 -0.70 2.57 -3.59
N LEU A 107 -0.99 1.73 -4.56
CA LEU A 107 -1.86 2.06 -5.69
C LEU A 107 -3.30 2.34 -5.24
N ARG A 108 -3.74 1.76 -4.14
CA ARG A 108 -5.07 1.95 -3.55
C ARG A 108 -5.12 2.97 -2.42
N ALA A 109 -3.98 3.54 -2.03
CA ALA A 109 -3.93 4.60 -1.03
C ALA A 109 -4.80 5.79 -1.45
N LYS A 110 -5.48 6.40 -0.48
CA LYS A 110 -6.25 7.65 -0.69
C LYS A 110 -5.30 8.80 -1.01
N ASP A 111 -4.27 8.92 -0.19
CA ASP A 111 -3.23 9.94 -0.31
C ASP A 111 -1.91 9.20 -0.49
N ARG A 112 -1.49 9.03 -1.75
CA ARG A 112 -0.27 8.27 -2.07
C ARG A 112 0.95 8.96 -1.52
N PRO A 113 1.78 8.27 -0.73
CA PRO A 113 3.03 8.85 -0.25
C PRO A 113 4.00 9.10 -1.40
N ILE A 114 4.79 10.15 -1.27
CA ILE A 114 5.92 10.42 -2.17
C ILE A 114 7.12 9.64 -1.62
N PRO A 115 7.76 8.78 -2.43
CA PRO A 115 8.96 8.09 -1.98
C PRO A 115 10.09 9.11 -1.74
N PRO A 116 10.96 8.89 -0.73
CA PRO A 116 12.14 9.71 -0.56
C PRO A 116 13.03 9.64 -1.81
N PRO A 117 13.91 10.62 -2.04
CA PRO A 117 14.90 10.55 -3.10
C PRO A 117 15.66 9.22 -3.06
N SER A 118 15.93 8.62 -4.20
CA SER A 118 16.77 7.43 -4.24
C SER A 118 18.23 7.81 -4.32
N ASP A 119 19.07 7.17 -3.51
CA ASP A 119 20.53 7.28 -3.64
C ASP A 119 21.06 6.50 -4.86
N THR A 120 20.18 5.72 -5.50
CA THR A 120 20.50 4.93 -6.68
C THR A 120 19.99 5.64 -7.94
N PRO A 121 20.82 5.84 -8.97
CA PRO A 121 20.36 6.37 -10.24
C PRO A 121 19.28 5.46 -10.86
N PRO A 122 18.31 6.05 -11.60
CA PRO A 122 17.28 5.24 -12.27
C PRO A 122 17.94 4.25 -13.22
N PRO A 123 17.39 3.01 -13.34
CA PRO A 123 17.91 2.04 -14.30
C PRO A 123 17.87 2.63 -15.73
N PRO A 124 18.86 2.32 -16.58
CA PRO A 124 18.87 2.79 -17.95
C PRO A 124 17.63 2.28 -18.70
N PRO A 125 17.12 3.05 -19.66
CA PRO A 125 15.99 2.62 -20.49
C PRO A 125 16.39 1.35 -21.27
N GLN A 126 15.55 0.30 -21.09
CA GLN A 126 15.62 -0.94 -21.85
C GLN A 126 14.88 -0.79 -23.18
#